data_630326eaad42ebd473c3133418f43c67
#
_entry.id   630326eaad42ebd473c3133418f43c67
#
_cell.length_a   1.000
_cell.length_b   1.000
_cell.length_c   1.000
_cell.angle_alpha   90.00
_cell.angle_beta   90.00
_cell.angle_gamma   90.00
#
_symmetry.space_group_name_H-M   'P 1'
#
loop_
_entity.id
_entity.type
_entity.pdbx_description
1 polymer ?
#
loop_
_entity_poly.entity_id
_entity_poly.type
_entity_poly.pdbx_seq_one_letter_code
_entity_poly.pdbx_strand_id
1 'polypeptide(L)'
;MINRRTFFSQAAISLSLIALPKIVLASATIRRYQLTANKSNVSFDGRGNETSLWLYNKTTPGPLLKARRGEIIEVDFINGLDHPTAIHWHGIRNINEMDGVPDLTQAAVEPGETFTYRFPVNDAGTFWYHAHHKSWEQVARGLYGALIVIDDDEIFDNERDHLIVADDWLLDEEFQIDTPSLGSLGHWSHGGRLGNALTINGSFSPNIEMASQGQVRLRLLNAANARVLSFSLNNRLPMKVISVDGSPCEPFEVEEVTIAPAQRVDVVVEDCGKLSKLFEVSTGTQFEAARFNPIKPHATRHSVNLNKEPYYPMLDTTNARVVEIHMQGGAMGNLATALFEGEERSLRDLAMNDSKLWAFNGQVGGYDVSLADFNLGDIVALRVWNDTAWPHAMHFHGQHFWVKSGEFGQEEKALLRDTYLMQPGEKKDLVFIAENPGLWLFHCHMLEHHAAGMGGVISIS
;
A
#
# COMPACT_ATOMS: atom_id res chain seq x y z
N MET A 1 -37.45 74.83 -1.20
CA MET A 1 -37.96 73.89 -2.23
C MET A 1 -36.87 73.75 -3.28
N ILE A 2 -36.03 72.77 -3.18
CA ILE A 2 -34.94 72.52 -4.17
C ILE A 2 -35.42 71.42 -5.09
N ASN A 3 -35.38 71.74 -6.33
CA ASN A 3 -36.00 71.01 -7.45
C ASN A 3 -35.21 69.76 -7.84
N ARG A 4 -35.88 68.63 -7.93
CA ARG A 4 -35.39 67.28 -8.16
C ARG A 4 -34.83 66.95 -9.55
N ARG A 5 -34.43 67.96 -10.33
CA ARG A 5 -34.07 67.76 -11.74
C ARG A 5 -32.63 68.09 -12.18
N THR A 6 -31.71 68.30 -11.22
CA THR A 6 -30.31 68.66 -11.57
C THR A 6 -29.27 67.77 -10.96
N PHE A 7 -29.54 66.46 -10.86
CA PHE A 7 -28.56 65.49 -10.31
C PHE A 7 -28.33 64.29 -11.25
N PHE A 8 -28.56 64.40 -12.51
CA PHE A 8 -28.24 63.37 -13.49
C PHE A 8 -27.47 63.97 -14.67
N SER A 9 -26.28 64.47 -14.43
CA SER A 9 -25.27 64.61 -15.48
C SER A 9 -23.87 64.57 -14.86
N GLN A 10 -23.08 63.68 -15.42
CA GLN A 10 -21.67 63.50 -15.19
C GLN A 10 -21.31 62.47 -14.07
N ALA A 11 -21.54 61.17 -14.34
CA ALA A 11 -20.68 60.11 -13.93
C ALA A 11 -20.50 59.13 -15.10
N ALA A 12 -19.61 59.50 -16.03
CA ALA A 12 -19.09 58.55 -17.01
C ALA A 12 -18.19 57.56 -16.25
N ILE A 13 -18.75 56.41 -15.83
CA ILE A 13 -18.00 55.31 -15.29
C ILE A 13 -17.31 54.62 -16.46
N SER A 14 -16.01 54.85 -16.59
CA SER A 14 -15.14 54.07 -17.46
C SER A 14 -15.15 52.63 -16.95
N LEU A 15 -15.94 51.73 -17.53
CA LEU A 15 -15.83 50.31 -17.35
C LEU A 15 -14.52 49.88 -18.04
N SER A 16 -13.43 49.84 -17.29
CA SER A 16 -12.25 49.11 -17.66
C SER A 16 -12.63 47.62 -17.61
N LEU A 17 -12.83 47.00 -18.74
CA LEU A 17 -12.89 45.56 -18.88
C LEU A 17 -11.52 45.01 -18.44
N ILE A 18 -11.40 44.65 -17.16
CA ILE A 18 -10.34 43.79 -16.69
C ILE A 18 -10.64 42.43 -17.32
N ALA A 19 -9.93 42.12 -18.40
CA ALA A 19 -9.90 40.79 -18.97
C ALA A 19 -9.26 39.89 -17.90
N LEU A 20 -10.09 39.24 -17.09
CA LEU A 20 -9.64 38.15 -16.25
C LEU A 20 -8.98 37.09 -17.17
N PRO A 21 -7.74 36.68 -16.91
CA PRO A 21 -7.16 35.60 -17.69
C PRO A 21 -8.14 34.45 -17.63
N LYS A 22 -8.57 33.93 -18.78
CA LYS A 22 -9.24 32.65 -18.86
C LYS A 22 -8.26 31.65 -18.30
N ILE A 23 -8.44 31.24 -17.04
CA ILE A 23 -7.84 30.02 -16.50
C ILE A 23 -8.46 28.91 -17.35
N VAL A 24 -7.75 28.52 -18.39
CA VAL A 24 -8.02 27.28 -19.10
C VAL A 24 -7.67 26.21 -18.05
N LEU A 25 -8.66 25.76 -17.29
CA LEU A 25 -8.57 24.50 -16.57
C LEU A 25 -8.34 23.45 -17.66
N ALA A 26 -7.07 23.09 -17.89
CA ALA A 26 -6.76 21.93 -18.70
C ALA A 26 -7.57 20.79 -18.09
N SER A 27 -8.48 20.19 -18.86
CA SER A 27 -9.22 19.03 -18.37
C SER A 27 -8.20 17.95 -18.08
N ALA A 28 -8.12 17.50 -16.84
CA ALA A 28 -7.20 16.45 -16.47
C ALA A 28 -7.40 15.23 -17.38
N THR A 29 -6.32 14.68 -17.89
CA THR A 29 -6.38 13.47 -18.74
C THR A 29 -6.93 12.31 -17.90
N ILE A 30 -7.90 11.58 -18.46
CA ILE A 30 -8.50 10.42 -17.80
C ILE A 30 -7.87 9.16 -18.37
N ARG A 31 -7.30 8.33 -17.50
CA ARG A 31 -6.82 6.99 -17.81
C ARG A 31 -7.91 5.98 -17.46
N ARG A 32 -8.45 5.32 -18.48
CA ARG A 32 -9.54 4.35 -18.32
C ARG A 32 -9.02 2.93 -18.34
N TYR A 33 -9.52 2.15 -17.40
CA TYR A 33 -9.22 0.74 -17.24
C TYR A 33 -10.51 -0.04 -16.99
N GLN A 34 -10.47 -1.34 -17.26
CA GLN A 34 -11.49 -2.27 -16.82
C GLN A 34 -10.81 -3.40 -16.05
N LEU A 35 -11.31 -3.66 -14.84
CA LEU A 35 -10.90 -4.80 -14.03
C LEU A 35 -12.10 -5.71 -13.80
N THR A 36 -11.91 -7.00 -14.05
CA THR A 36 -12.93 -8.01 -13.77
C THR A 36 -12.33 -9.05 -12.84
N ALA A 37 -12.92 -9.22 -11.65
CA ALA A 37 -12.55 -10.29 -10.74
C ALA A 37 -13.22 -11.59 -11.17
N ASN A 38 -12.43 -12.66 -11.38
CA ASN A 38 -12.93 -13.97 -11.81
C ASN A 38 -12.10 -15.09 -11.19
N LYS A 39 -12.71 -16.28 -11.07
CA LYS A 39 -11.96 -17.52 -10.87
C LYS A 39 -11.22 -17.89 -12.15
N SER A 40 -9.94 -18.24 -12.05
CA SER A 40 -9.09 -18.62 -13.18
C SER A 40 -7.97 -19.53 -12.73
N ASN A 41 -7.47 -20.35 -13.63
CA ASN A 41 -6.32 -21.21 -13.38
C ASN A 41 -5.05 -20.55 -13.92
N VAL A 42 -3.95 -20.69 -13.17
CA VAL A 42 -2.61 -20.26 -13.57
C VAL A 42 -1.60 -21.35 -13.24
N SER A 43 -0.50 -21.38 -14.00
CA SER A 43 0.64 -22.25 -13.71
C SER A 43 1.82 -21.39 -13.29
N PHE A 44 2.24 -21.48 -12.02
CA PHE A 44 3.39 -20.74 -11.50
C PHE A 44 4.73 -21.27 -12.03
N ASP A 45 4.80 -22.56 -12.36
CA ASP A 45 6.01 -23.24 -12.83
C ASP A 45 6.10 -23.34 -14.35
N GLY A 46 5.04 -22.99 -15.08
CA GLY A 46 4.95 -23.13 -16.52
C GLY A 46 4.99 -24.59 -17.03
N ARG A 47 4.83 -25.58 -16.12
CA ARG A 47 4.93 -27.02 -16.45
C ARG A 47 3.58 -27.72 -16.49
N GLY A 48 2.48 -26.99 -16.30
CA GLY A 48 1.13 -27.50 -16.39
C GLY A 48 0.48 -27.85 -15.04
N ASN A 49 1.16 -27.62 -13.91
CA ASN A 49 0.51 -27.61 -12.61
C ASN A 49 -0.33 -26.33 -12.49
N GLU A 50 -1.64 -26.48 -12.53
CA GLU A 50 -2.55 -25.35 -12.48
C GLU A 50 -3.08 -25.15 -11.07
N THR A 51 -3.05 -23.90 -10.61
CA THR A 51 -3.64 -23.44 -9.35
C THR A 51 -4.89 -22.63 -9.64
N SER A 52 -6.00 -22.96 -9.01
CA SER A 52 -7.26 -22.21 -9.13
C SER A 52 -7.24 -21.00 -8.19
N LEU A 53 -7.29 -19.80 -8.76
CA LEU A 53 -7.18 -18.52 -8.07
C LEU A 53 -8.36 -17.60 -8.38
N TRP A 54 -8.48 -16.53 -7.61
CA TRP A 54 -9.35 -15.39 -7.90
C TRP A 54 -8.49 -14.25 -8.43
N LEU A 55 -8.73 -13.82 -9.65
CA LEU A 55 -7.79 -12.95 -10.34
C LEU A 55 -8.49 -11.76 -11.00
N TYR A 56 -7.83 -10.61 -10.98
CA TYR A 56 -8.20 -9.50 -11.86
C TYR A 56 -7.73 -9.79 -13.28
N ASN A 57 -8.67 -9.79 -14.23
CA ASN A 57 -8.45 -10.03 -15.66
C ASN A 57 -7.66 -11.33 -15.95
N LYS A 58 -7.81 -12.35 -15.08
CA LYS A 58 -7.22 -13.70 -15.24
C LYS A 58 -5.69 -13.74 -15.20
N THR A 59 -5.04 -12.76 -14.61
CA THR A 59 -3.57 -12.70 -14.45
C THR A 59 -3.19 -12.54 -12.99
N THR A 60 -2.04 -13.08 -12.59
CA THR A 60 -1.40 -12.81 -11.31
C THR A 60 0.05 -12.37 -11.54
N PRO A 61 0.46 -11.22 -11.01
CA PRO A 61 -0.39 -10.17 -10.48
C PRO A 61 -1.47 -9.71 -11.47
N GLY A 62 -2.54 -9.07 -10.98
CA GLY A 62 -3.51 -8.39 -11.82
C GLY A 62 -2.85 -7.34 -12.74
N PRO A 63 -3.57 -6.77 -13.72
CA PRO A 63 -3.01 -5.84 -14.68
C PRO A 63 -2.24 -4.69 -14.03
N LEU A 64 -1.05 -4.38 -14.57
CA LEU A 64 -0.33 -3.17 -14.18
C LEU A 64 -1.07 -1.93 -14.70
N LEU A 65 -1.57 -1.11 -13.79
CA LEU A 65 -2.16 0.19 -14.10
C LEU A 65 -1.06 1.26 -14.11
N LYS A 66 -1.12 2.19 -15.07
CA LYS A 66 -0.14 3.28 -15.21
C LYS A 66 -0.84 4.62 -15.42
N ALA A 67 -0.45 5.64 -14.67
CA ALA A 67 -0.90 7.02 -14.87
C ALA A 67 0.26 7.99 -14.71
N ARG A 68 0.07 9.26 -15.12
CA ARG A 68 0.96 10.36 -14.77
C ARG A 68 0.40 11.11 -13.58
N ARG A 69 1.27 11.70 -12.77
CA ARG A 69 0.86 12.58 -11.69
C ARG A 69 -0.07 13.69 -12.22
N GLY A 70 -1.18 13.93 -11.51
CA GLY A 70 -2.21 14.89 -11.90
C GLY A 70 -3.25 14.37 -12.90
N GLU A 71 -3.11 13.15 -13.43
CA GLU A 71 -4.16 12.50 -14.21
C GLU A 71 -5.27 11.95 -13.30
N ILE A 72 -6.40 11.61 -13.89
CA ILE A 72 -7.50 10.90 -13.23
C ILE A 72 -7.47 9.45 -13.69
N ILE A 73 -7.49 8.53 -12.74
CA ILE A 73 -7.75 7.12 -13.01
C ILE A 73 -9.27 6.90 -12.92
N GLU A 74 -9.80 6.18 -13.91
CA GLU A 74 -11.18 5.71 -13.96
C GLU A 74 -11.14 4.21 -14.23
N VAL A 75 -11.66 3.42 -13.29
CA VAL A 75 -11.66 1.95 -13.37
C VAL A 75 -13.09 1.44 -13.30
N ASP A 76 -13.57 0.86 -14.38
CA ASP A 76 -14.81 0.09 -14.38
C ASP A 76 -14.51 -1.31 -13.84
N PHE A 77 -14.91 -1.53 -12.59
CA PHE A 77 -14.74 -2.80 -11.92
C PHE A 77 -15.99 -3.65 -12.05
N ILE A 78 -15.81 -4.92 -12.43
CA ILE A 78 -16.87 -5.93 -12.58
C ILE A 78 -16.59 -7.08 -11.63
N ASN A 79 -17.52 -7.39 -10.73
CA ASN A 79 -17.42 -8.56 -9.87
C ASN A 79 -17.98 -9.80 -10.57
N GLY A 80 -17.13 -10.62 -11.16
CA GLY A 80 -17.48 -11.91 -11.75
C GLY A 80 -17.29 -13.11 -10.82
N LEU A 81 -17.04 -12.85 -9.52
CA LEU A 81 -17.00 -13.89 -8.48
C LEU A 81 -18.42 -14.22 -7.98
N ASP A 82 -18.52 -15.28 -7.19
CA ASP A 82 -19.71 -15.66 -6.44
C ASP A 82 -19.74 -15.13 -4.99
N HIS A 83 -18.88 -14.16 -4.68
CA HIS A 83 -18.73 -13.50 -3.39
C HIS A 83 -18.63 -11.99 -3.57
N PRO A 84 -19.13 -11.19 -2.59
CA PRO A 84 -18.93 -9.75 -2.59
C PRO A 84 -17.43 -9.39 -2.54
N THR A 85 -17.06 -8.25 -3.14
CA THR A 85 -15.68 -7.74 -3.10
C THR A 85 -15.67 -6.22 -3.27
N ALA A 86 -14.51 -5.59 -3.04
CA ALA A 86 -14.24 -4.19 -3.34
C ALA A 86 -12.74 -4.03 -3.57
N ILE A 87 -12.32 -2.95 -4.25
CA ILE A 87 -10.91 -2.67 -4.50
C ILE A 87 -10.47 -1.48 -3.67
N HIS A 88 -9.47 -1.69 -2.81
CA HIS A 88 -8.73 -0.62 -2.16
C HIS A 88 -7.50 -0.22 -2.98
N TRP A 89 -7.21 1.08 -3.00
CA TRP A 89 -6.11 1.70 -3.74
C TRP A 89 -4.98 2.08 -2.77
N HIS A 90 -4.19 1.09 -2.41
CA HIS A 90 -3.21 1.18 -1.34
C HIS A 90 -2.11 2.21 -1.62
N GLY A 91 -1.94 3.13 -0.67
CA GLY A 91 -0.94 4.20 -0.71
C GLY A 91 -1.37 5.44 -1.50
N ILE A 92 -2.51 5.40 -2.19
CA ILE A 92 -3.07 6.58 -2.85
C ILE A 92 -3.78 7.46 -1.81
N ARG A 93 -3.44 8.76 -1.76
CA ARG A 93 -4.23 9.75 -1.01
C ARG A 93 -5.49 10.05 -1.80
N ASN A 94 -6.43 9.13 -1.65
CA ASN A 94 -7.65 9.08 -2.43
C ASN A 94 -8.70 10.09 -1.90
N ILE A 95 -9.76 10.31 -2.67
CA ILE A 95 -11.02 10.84 -2.14
C ILE A 95 -11.71 9.71 -1.36
N ASN A 96 -12.27 10.04 -0.18
CA ASN A 96 -12.72 9.01 0.77
C ASN A 96 -13.75 8.03 0.18
N GLU A 97 -14.68 8.50 -0.65
CA GLU A 97 -15.69 7.69 -1.31
C GLU A 97 -15.14 6.67 -2.32
N MET A 98 -13.86 6.80 -2.70
CA MET A 98 -13.18 5.89 -3.64
C MET A 98 -12.10 5.04 -2.98
N ASP A 99 -12.03 5.05 -1.65
CA ASP A 99 -11.04 4.28 -0.89
C ASP A 99 -11.24 2.77 -0.98
N GLY A 100 -12.47 2.32 -1.21
CA GLY A 100 -12.78 0.91 -1.50
C GLY A 100 -12.92 0.02 -0.28
N VAL A 101 -13.29 0.57 0.89
CA VAL A 101 -13.51 -0.20 2.12
C VAL A 101 -15.00 -0.46 2.31
N PRO A 102 -15.47 -1.72 2.17
CA PRO A 102 -16.86 -2.08 2.46
C PRO A 102 -17.25 -1.72 3.90
N ASP A 103 -18.49 -1.29 4.07
CA ASP A 103 -19.09 -0.87 5.34
C ASP A 103 -18.51 0.42 5.96
N LEU A 104 -17.48 1.02 5.32
CA LEU A 104 -16.91 2.29 5.75
C LEU A 104 -17.06 3.38 4.68
N THR A 105 -16.55 3.17 3.47
CA THR A 105 -16.52 4.17 2.40
C THR A 105 -17.44 3.84 1.23
N GLN A 106 -17.85 2.60 1.10
CA GLN A 106 -18.79 2.11 0.08
C GLN A 106 -19.49 0.82 0.53
N ALA A 107 -20.50 0.39 -0.20
CA ALA A 107 -21.00 -0.98 -0.10
C ALA A 107 -20.05 -1.94 -0.86
N ALA A 108 -20.02 -3.21 -0.44
CA ALA A 108 -19.36 -4.23 -1.24
C ALA A 108 -20.03 -4.35 -2.62
N VAL A 109 -19.26 -4.65 -3.65
CA VAL A 109 -19.77 -4.93 -5.00
C VAL A 109 -20.24 -6.38 -5.04
N GLU A 110 -21.54 -6.60 -5.18
CA GLU A 110 -22.15 -7.94 -5.16
C GLU A 110 -21.80 -8.74 -6.44
N PRO A 111 -21.96 -10.08 -6.41
CA PRO A 111 -21.76 -10.93 -7.59
C PRO A 111 -22.55 -10.45 -8.82
N GLY A 112 -21.85 -10.22 -9.92
CA GLY A 112 -22.42 -9.72 -11.18
C GLY A 112 -22.60 -8.20 -11.25
N GLU A 113 -22.36 -7.46 -10.17
CA GLU A 113 -22.46 -6.01 -10.16
C GLU A 113 -21.17 -5.33 -10.65
N THR A 114 -21.28 -4.03 -10.87
CA THR A 114 -20.19 -3.16 -11.31
C THR A 114 -20.08 -1.94 -10.39
N PHE A 115 -18.84 -1.43 -10.23
CA PHE A 115 -18.57 -0.18 -9.56
C PHE A 115 -17.50 0.59 -10.32
N THR A 116 -17.68 1.90 -10.52
CA THR A 116 -16.67 2.74 -11.18
C THR A 116 -15.91 3.54 -10.14
N TYR A 117 -14.63 3.20 -9.96
CA TYR A 117 -13.69 4.01 -9.20
C TYR A 117 -13.17 5.15 -10.06
N ARG A 118 -13.19 6.37 -9.53
CA ARG A 118 -12.70 7.54 -10.24
C ARG A 118 -12.05 8.53 -9.29
N PHE A 119 -10.74 8.72 -9.43
CA PHE A 119 -9.96 9.56 -8.52
C PHE A 119 -8.72 10.15 -9.18
N PRO A 120 -8.23 11.32 -8.71
CA PRO A 120 -6.96 11.88 -9.15
C PRO A 120 -5.78 11.14 -8.52
N VAL A 121 -4.66 11.06 -9.24
CA VAL A 121 -3.40 10.58 -8.69
C VAL A 121 -2.44 11.76 -8.52
N ASN A 122 -2.30 12.22 -7.27
CA ASN A 122 -1.58 13.44 -6.94
C ASN A 122 -0.09 13.19 -6.65
N ASP A 123 0.27 11.96 -6.31
CA ASP A 123 1.62 11.55 -5.95
C ASP A 123 2.14 10.53 -6.97
N ALA A 124 3.38 10.71 -7.42
CA ALA A 124 4.05 9.74 -8.27
C ALA A 124 4.72 8.66 -7.40
N GLY A 125 4.80 7.43 -7.88
CA GLY A 125 5.45 6.35 -7.12
C GLY A 125 4.94 4.97 -7.50
N THR A 126 5.33 4.01 -6.67
CA THR A 126 4.90 2.62 -6.76
C THR A 126 3.81 2.37 -5.72
N PHE A 127 2.61 2.09 -6.21
CA PHE A 127 1.41 1.79 -5.45
C PHE A 127 0.85 0.44 -5.89
N TRP A 128 -0.22 -0.01 -5.25
CA TRP A 128 -0.88 -1.23 -5.62
C TRP A 128 -2.38 -1.18 -5.31
N TYR A 129 -3.13 -2.15 -5.76
CA TYR A 129 -4.55 -2.29 -5.49
C TYR A 129 -4.86 -3.74 -5.12
N HIS A 130 -5.79 -3.94 -4.20
CA HIS A 130 -6.14 -5.27 -3.72
C HIS A 130 -7.57 -5.32 -3.20
N ALA A 131 -8.10 -6.54 -3.06
CA ALA A 131 -9.43 -6.74 -2.49
C ALA A 131 -9.47 -6.33 -1.01
N HIS A 132 -10.53 -5.60 -0.61
CA HIS A 132 -10.71 -5.15 0.77
C HIS A 132 -11.97 -5.72 1.45
N HIS A 133 -12.65 -6.69 0.84
CA HIS A 133 -13.69 -7.49 1.47
C HIS A 133 -13.13 -8.86 1.83
N LYS A 134 -13.11 -9.23 3.13
CA LYS A 134 -12.40 -10.44 3.61
C LYS A 134 -11.01 -10.55 3.01
N SER A 135 -10.24 -9.47 3.13
CA SER A 135 -8.92 -9.33 2.48
C SER A 135 -7.98 -10.49 2.78
N TRP A 136 -8.02 -11.05 4.01
CA TRP A 136 -7.23 -12.22 4.42
C TRP A 136 -7.45 -13.45 3.53
N GLU A 137 -8.63 -13.59 2.92
CA GLU A 137 -8.94 -14.66 1.96
C GLU A 137 -8.73 -14.21 0.51
N GLN A 138 -9.27 -13.03 0.14
CA GLN A 138 -9.33 -12.60 -1.24
C GLN A 138 -7.94 -12.23 -1.80
N VAL A 139 -7.07 -11.64 -0.99
CA VAL A 139 -5.68 -11.40 -1.37
C VAL A 139 -4.90 -12.71 -1.45
N ALA A 140 -5.04 -13.60 -0.45
CA ALA A 140 -4.43 -14.94 -0.49
C ALA A 140 -4.85 -15.78 -1.69
N ARG A 141 -5.97 -15.45 -2.33
CA ARG A 141 -6.43 -16.08 -3.58
C ARG A 141 -5.97 -15.36 -4.84
N GLY A 142 -5.28 -14.19 -4.73
CA GLY A 142 -4.66 -13.51 -5.86
C GLY A 142 -5.35 -12.21 -6.32
N LEU A 143 -6.31 -11.66 -5.58
CA LEU A 143 -6.98 -10.40 -5.93
C LEU A 143 -6.14 -9.17 -5.56
N TYR A 144 -5.06 -8.97 -6.29
CA TYR A 144 -4.20 -7.79 -6.19
C TYR A 144 -3.51 -7.47 -7.53
N GLY A 145 -3.01 -6.25 -7.68
CA GLY A 145 -2.21 -5.81 -8.81
C GLY A 145 -1.50 -4.49 -8.52
N ALA A 146 -0.57 -4.08 -9.37
CA ALA A 146 0.23 -2.87 -9.15
C ALA A 146 -0.34 -1.66 -9.88
N LEU A 147 -0.12 -0.48 -9.29
CA LEU A 147 -0.38 0.83 -9.87
C LEU A 147 0.91 1.66 -9.82
N ILE A 148 1.40 2.09 -10.98
CA ILE A 148 2.55 2.99 -11.08
C ILE A 148 2.08 4.36 -11.56
N VAL A 149 2.35 5.37 -10.75
CA VAL A 149 2.15 6.77 -11.13
C VAL A 149 3.51 7.36 -11.45
N ILE A 150 3.71 7.79 -12.70
CA ILE A 150 4.97 8.36 -13.17
C ILE A 150 4.94 9.88 -13.10
N ASP A 151 6.08 10.48 -12.77
CA ASP A 151 6.28 11.92 -12.81
C ASP A 151 6.61 12.41 -14.23
N ASP A 152 6.49 13.71 -14.45
CA ASP A 152 6.84 14.31 -15.75
C ASP A 152 8.33 14.23 -16.07
N ASP A 153 9.16 14.19 -15.02
CA ASP A 153 10.61 14.05 -15.11
C ASP A 153 11.10 12.59 -14.98
N GLU A 154 10.25 11.61 -15.34
CA GLU A 154 10.63 10.19 -15.30
C GLU A 154 11.88 9.90 -16.13
N ILE A 155 12.85 9.29 -15.48
CA ILE A 155 14.21 9.09 -16.00
C ILE A 155 14.50 7.67 -16.45
N PHE A 156 13.70 6.70 -16.03
CA PHE A 156 13.86 5.30 -16.40
C PHE A 156 12.88 4.91 -17.53
N ASP A 157 13.40 4.27 -18.55
CA ASP A 157 12.61 3.65 -19.62
C ASP A 157 12.21 2.20 -19.24
N ASN A 158 11.35 1.58 -20.05
CA ASN A 158 10.84 0.24 -19.78
C ASN A 158 11.92 -0.86 -19.69
N GLU A 159 13.12 -0.65 -20.28
CA GLU A 159 14.24 -1.60 -20.20
C GLU A 159 15.03 -1.46 -18.90
N ARG A 160 14.77 -0.39 -18.15
CA ARG A 160 15.47 -0.03 -16.92
C ARG A 160 14.57 0.18 -15.71
N ASP A 161 13.27 -0.06 -15.85
CA ASP A 161 12.28 0.11 -14.79
C ASP A 161 11.48 -1.18 -14.62
N HIS A 162 11.81 -1.99 -13.61
CA HIS A 162 11.28 -3.33 -13.43
C HIS A 162 10.45 -3.43 -12.18
N LEU A 163 9.18 -3.80 -12.33
CA LEU A 163 8.30 -4.13 -11.24
C LEU A 163 8.57 -5.58 -10.78
N ILE A 164 8.77 -5.75 -9.49
CA ILE A 164 9.04 -7.02 -8.80
C ILE A 164 7.95 -7.20 -7.74
N VAL A 165 6.85 -7.84 -8.09
CA VAL A 165 5.78 -8.17 -7.15
C VAL A 165 6.08 -9.54 -6.56
N ALA A 166 6.36 -9.56 -5.28
CA ALA A 166 6.60 -10.80 -4.53
C ALA A 166 5.34 -11.19 -3.74
N ASP A 167 4.99 -12.46 -3.80
CA ASP A 167 3.89 -13.04 -3.05
C ASP A 167 4.21 -14.44 -2.58
N ASP A 168 3.72 -14.84 -1.40
CA ASP A 168 3.88 -16.18 -0.87
C ASP A 168 2.54 -16.92 -0.80
N TRP A 169 2.51 -18.08 -1.39
CA TRP A 169 1.32 -18.93 -1.50
C TRP A 169 1.43 -20.13 -0.56
N LEU A 170 0.39 -20.40 0.20
CA LEU A 170 0.29 -21.68 0.93
C LEU A 170 -0.50 -22.67 0.08
N LEU A 171 0.24 -23.59 -0.54
CA LEU A 171 -0.28 -24.59 -1.46
C LEU A 171 -0.27 -25.98 -0.83
N ASP A 172 -1.26 -26.79 -1.18
CA ASP A 172 -1.31 -28.22 -0.86
C ASP A 172 -0.46 -29.07 -1.84
N GLU A 173 -0.52 -30.41 -1.71
CA GLU A 173 0.26 -31.33 -2.52
C GLU A 173 -0.21 -31.36 -4.01
N GLU A 174 -1.43 -30.96 -4.29
CA GLU A 174 -2.02 -30.81 -5.62
C GLU A 174 -1.83 -29.43 -6.23
N PHE A 175 -0.97 -28.57 -5.64
CA PHE A 175 -0.73 -27.19 -6.03
C PHE A 175 -1.97 -26.29 -5.96
N GLN A 176 -2.96 -26.61 -5.12
CA GLN A 176 -4.10 -25.74 -4.86
C GLN A 176 -3.88 -24.91 -3.59
N ILE A 177 -4.61 -23.79 -3.49
CA ILE A 177 -4.63 -23.02 -2.24
C ILE A 177 -5.07 -23.94 -1.10
N ASP A 178 -4.25 -24.05 -0.05
CA ASP A 178 -4.63 -24.77 1.17
C ASP A 178 -5.79 -24.05 1.85
N THR A 179 -7.00 -24.38 1.42
CA THR A 179 -8.24 -23.73 1.89
C THR A 179 -8.54 -24.00 3.37
N PRO A 180 -8.20 -25.16 3.97
CA PRO A 180 -8.34 -25.37 5.41
C PRO A 180 -7.54 -24.39 6.27
N SER A 181 -6.46 -23.80 5.74
CA SER A 181 -5.67 -22.80 6.45
C SER A 181 -6.33 -21.43 6.51
N LEU A 182 -7.24 -21.14 5.58
CA LEU A 182 -7.95 -19.85 5.52
C LEU A 182 -8.89 -19.74 6.73
N GLY A 183 -8.75 -18.64 7.49
CA GLY A 183 -9.51 -18.45 8.74
C GLY A 183 -9.03 -19.28 9.93
N SER A 184 -7.87 -19.96 9.82
CA SER A 184 -7.30 -20.74 10.93
C SER A 184 -6.93 -19.86 12.12
N LEU A 185 -7.46 -20.18 13.30
CA LEU A 185 -7.19 -19.43 14.52
C LEU A 185 -5.68 -19.39 14.87
N GLY A 186 -4.94 -20.46 14.53
CA GLY A 186 -3.49 -20.50 14.68
C GLY A 186 -2.78 -19.42 13.86
N HIS A 187 -3.15 -19.22 12.60
CA HIS A 187 -2.61 -18.15 11.75
C HIS A 187 -3.03 -16.77 12.26
N TRP A 188 -4.29 -16.64 12.71
CA TRP A 188 -4.82 -15.36 13.16
C TRP A 188 -4.22 -14.88 14.48
N SER A 189 -3.78 -15.81 15.34
CA SER A 189 -3.22 -15.48 16.67
C SER A 189 -1.70 -15.33 16.70
N HIS A 190 -0.98 -15.75 15.66
CA HIS A 190 0.49 -15.74 15.58
C HIS A 190 0.97 -14.76 14.50
N GLY A 191 1.94 -15.13 13.71
CA GLY A 191 2.55 -14.26 12.68
C GLY A 191 1.78 -14.16 11.36
N GLY A 192 0.49 -14.50 11.33
CA GLY A 192 -0.31 -14.53 10.10
C GLY A 192 -0.15 -15.84 9.30
N ARG A 193 -0.80 -15.91 8.12
CA ARG A 193 -0.75 -17.05 7.23
C ARG A 193 0.48 -16.96 6.32
N LEU A 194 1.50 -17.76 6.60
CA LEU A 194 2.73 -17.82 5.82
C LEU A 194 2.65 -18.92 4.77
N GLY A 195 3.04 -18.60 3.53
CA GLY A 195 3.08 -19.52 2.40
C GLY A 195 4.26 -20.49 2.44
N ASN A 196 4.22 -21.48 1.57
CA ASN A 196 5.32 -22.45 1.33
C ASN A 196 5.91 -22.31 -0.08
N ALA A 197 5.37 -21.41 -0.90
CA ALA A 197 5.80 -21.16 -2.26
C ALA A 197 5.88 -19.66 -2.54
N LEU A 198 7.06 -19.16 -2.94
CA LEU A 198 7.28 -17.75 -3.30
C LEU A 198 7.20 -17.57 -4.81
N THR A 199 6.46 -16.58 -5.26
CA THR A 199 6.45 -16.13 -6.66
C THR A 199 6.97 -14.71 -6.80
N ILE A 200 7.62 -14.45 -7.92
CA ILE A 200 7.89 -13.09 -8.41
C ILE A 200 7.09 -12.91 -9.70
N ASN A 201 6.27 -11.87 -9.74
CA ASN A 201 5.40 -11.56 -10.88
C ASN A 201 4.56 -12.78 -11.32
N GLY A 202 4.04 -13.56 -10.35
CA GLY A 202 3.21 -14.74 -10.59
C GLY A 202 3.93 -15.97 -11.12
N SER A 203 5.24 -16.03 -10.99
CA SER A 203 6.04 -17.19 -11.46
C SER A 203 7.12 -17.58 -10.45
N PHE A 204 7.45 -18.89 -10.40
CA PHE A 204 8.57 -19.37 -9.61
C PHE A 204 9.89 -19.01 -10.31
N SER A 205 10.72 -18.23 -9.66
CA SER A 205 12.06 -17.82 -10.12
C SER A 205 12.10 -17.42 -11.62
N PRO A 206 11.32 -16.39 -12.04
CA PRO A 206 11.25 -15.99 -13.44
C PRO A 206 12.56 -15.43 -13.95
N ASN A 207 12.71 -15.47 -15.29
CA ASN A 207 13.75 -14.74 -15.99
C ASN A 207 13.20 -13.37 -16.40
N ILE A 208 13.86 -12.29 -15.96
CA ILE A 208 13.49 -10.90 -16.22
C ILE A 208 14.51 -10.31 -17.19
N GLU A 209 14.07 -9.90 -18.36
CA GLU A 209 14.92 -9.20 -19.33
C GLU A 209 15.13 -7.76 -18.86
N MET A 210 16.38 -7.28 -18.89
CA MET A 210 16.72 -5.91 -18.51
C MET A 210 17.92 -5.39 -19.30
N ALA A 211 18.09 -4.06 -19.35
CA ALA A 211 19.25 -3.46 -19.99
C ALA A 211 20.55 -4.02 -19.40
N SER A 212 21.55 -4.28 -20.30
CA SER A 212 22.85 -4.83 -19.89
C SER A 212 23.86 -3.80 -19.45
N GLN A 213 23.52 -2.50 -19.45
CA GLN A 213 24.43 -1.40 -19.13
C GLN A 213 23.68 -0.23 -18.46
N GLY A 214 24.35 0.45 -17.56
CA GLY A 214 23.89 1.63 -16.85
C GLY A 214 23.08 1.28 -15.61
N GLN A 215 22.28 2.23 -15.15
CA GLN A 215 21.43 2.09 -13.96
C GLN A 215 20.13 1.40 -14.31
N VAL A 216 19.63 0.56 -13.39
CA VAL A 216 18.28 0.00 -13.46
C VAL A 216 17.57 0.21 -12.13
N ARG A 217 16.26 0.49 -12.18
CA ARG A 217 15.39 0.55 -11.03
C ARG A 217 14.63 -0.77 -10.89
N LEU A 218 14.63 -1.30 -9.67
CA LEU A 218 13.76 -2.40 -9.27
C LEU A 218 12.72 -1.83 -8.30
N ARG A 219 11.44 -1.97 -8.62
CA ARG A 219 10.30 -1.59 -7.78
C ARG A 219 9.83 -2.83 -7.05
N LEU A 220 10.28 -2.99 -5.81
CA LEU A 220 9.94 -4.13 -4.97
C LEU A 220 8.58 -3.88 -4.29
N LEU A 221 7.63 -4.78 -4.46
CA LEU A 221 6.32 -4.78 -3.81
C LEU A 221 6.11 -6.12 -3.10
N ASN A 222 5.81 -6.11 -1.82
CA ASN A 222 5.40 -7.29 -1.08
C ASN A 222 3.87 -7.38 -1.03
N ALA A 223 3.28 -8.30 -1.80
CA ALA A 223 1.85 -8.57 -1.84
C ALA A 223 1.41 -9.72 -0.94
N ALA A 224 2.32 -10.33 -0.16
CA ALA A 224 2.02 -11.41 0.76
C ALA A 224 1.06 -10.97 1.87
N ASN A 225 0.21 -11.89 2.34
CA ASN A 225 -0.74 -11.61 3.42
C ASN A 225 -0.06 -11.20 4.73
N ALA A 226 1.06 -11.87 5.07
CA ALA A 226 1.70 -11.70 6.37
C ALA A 226 3.23 -11.82 6.34
N ARG A 227 3.83 -12.43 5.30
CA ARG A 227 5.26 -12.66 5.28
C ARG A 227 6.06 -11.38 5.10
N VAL A 228 6.95 -11.10 6.03
CA VAL A 228 8.03 -10.14 5.85
C VAL A 228 9.09 -10.77 4.94
N LEU A 229 9.43 -10.11 3.85
CA LEU A 229 10.40 -10.57 2.87
C LEU A 229 11.67 -9.73 2.95
N SER A 230 12.84 -10.36 2.76
CA SER A 230 14.12 -9.65 2.63
C SER A 230 14.80 -10.02 1.34
N PHE A 231 15.22 -9.04 0.57
CA PHE A 231 15.84 -9.23 -0.72
C PHE A 231 17.28 -8.76 -0.74
N SER A 232 18.15 -9.59 -1.33
CA SER A 232 19.52 -9.22 -1.67
C SER A 232 19.85 -9.61 -3.12
N LEU A 233 20.86 -8.97 -3.68
CA LEU A 233 21.34 -9.28 -5.03
C LEU A 233 22.52 -10.23 -4.98
N ASN A 234 22.85 -10.83 -6.14
CA ASN A 234 24.04 -11.69 -6.25
C ASN A 234 25.30 -10.96 -5.78
N ASN A 235 26.16 -11.69 -5.05
CA ASN A 235 27.39 -11.17 -4.45
C ASN A 235 27.17 -9.95 -3.52
N ARG A 236 25.98 -9.79 -2.92
CA ARG A 236 25.59 -8.63 -2.11
C ARG A 236 25.84 -7.30 -2.84
N LEU A 237 25.54 -7.29 -4.14
CA LEU A 237 25.65 -6.09 -4.95
C LEU A 237 24.83 -4.97 -4.30
N PRO A 238 25.41 -3.79 -4.04
CA PRO A 238 24.71 -2.72 -3.35
C PRO A 238 23.54 -2.17 -4.18
N MET A 239 22.49 -1.80 -3.49
CA MET A 239 21.29 -1.15 -4.00
C MET A 239 21.16 0.23 -3.37
N LYS A 240 20.76 1.23 -4.13
CA LYS A 240 20.38 2.55 -3.59
C LYS A 240 18.87 2.62 -3.45
N VAL A 241 18.39 2.69 -2.22
CA VAL A 241 16.99 3.01 -1.94
C VAL A 241 16.72 4.44 -2.35
N ILE A 242 15.70 4.68 -3.17
CA ILE A 242 15.32 6.00 -3.69
C ILE A 242 13.88 6.37 -3.37
N SER A 243 13.06 5.40 -2.96
CA SER A 243 11.67 5.60 -2.59
C SER A 243 11.21 4.50 -1.63
N VAL A 244 10.36 4.85 -0.68
CA VAL A 244 9.67 3.92 0.22
C VAL A 244 8.19 4.26 0.19
N ASP A 245 7.34 3.24 0.03
CA ASP A 245 5.88 3.36 -0.06
C ASP A 245 5.40 4.42 -1.06
N GLY A 246 6.10 4.49 -2.23
CA GLY A 246 5.80 5.44 -3.28
C GLY A 246 6.40 6.83 -3.06
N SER A 247 6.83 7.19 -1.84
CA SER A 247 7.42 8.50 -1.56
C SER A 247 8.92 8.51 -1.85
N PRO A 248 9.44 9.46 -2.63
CA PRO A 248 10.87 9.64 -2.80
C PRO A 248 11.58 9.92 -1.47
N CYS A 249 12.85 9.55 -1.39
CA CYS A 249 13.71 9.87 -0.25
C CYS A 249 15.13 10.22 -0.71
N GLU A 250 15.90 10.85 0.17
CA GLU A 250 17.34 10.99 -0.05
C GLU A 250 17.96 9.61 -0.26
N PRO A 251 18.65 9.35 -1.39
CA PRO A 251 19.18 8.03 -1.70
C PRO A 251 20.20 7.54 -0.66
N PHE A 252 20.09 6.27 -0.27
CA PHE A 252 21.05 5.62 0.62
C PHE A 252 21.31 4.18 0.18
N GLU A 253 22.51 3.70 0.47
CA GLU A 253 22.97 2.38 0.01
C GLU A 253 22.69 1.30 1.03
N VAL A 254 22.26 0.13 0.53
CA VAL A 254 21.99 -1.09 1.30
C VAL A 254 22.45 -2.32 0.51
N GLU A 255 22.74 -3.41 1.20
CA GLU A 255 22.99 -4.73 0.58
C GLU A 255 21.76 -5.66 0.67
N GLU A 256 20.83 -5.31 1.55
CA GLU A 256 19.59 -6.06 1.80
C GLU A 256 18.44 -5.08 2.04
N VAL A 257 17.28 -5.41 1.49
CA VAL A 257 16.03 -4.65 1.67
C VAL A 257 14.99 -5.56 2.29
N THR A 258 14.53 -5.21 3.50
CA THR A 258 13.41 -5.89 4.16
C THR A 258 12.13 -5.11 3.90
N ILE A 259 11.08 -5.80 3.44
CA ILE A 259 9.77 -5.24 3.14
C ILE A 259 8.67 -6.04 3.83
N ALA A 260 7.87 -5.36 4.63
CA ALA A 260 6.68 -5.93 5.25
C ALA A 260 5.55 -6.11 4.22
N PRO A 261 4.50 -6.88 4.54
CA PRO A 261 3.28 -6.89 3.74
C PRO A 261 2.81 -5.49 3.40
N ALA A 262 2.43 -5.27 2.15
CA ALA A 262 1.97 -4.02 1.57
C ALA A 262 3.05 -2.95 1.29
N GLN A 263 4.24 -3.07 1.83
CA GLN A 263 5.30 -2.09 1.58
C GLN A 263 5.85 -2.18 0.17
N ARG A 264 6.32 -1.02 -0.33
CA ARG A 264 7.01 -0.87 -1.61
C ARG A 264 8.32 -0.15 -1.38
N VAL A 265 9.38 -0.65 -1.99
CA VAL A 265 10.69 0.00 -1.97
C VAL A 265 11.25 0.03 -3.38
N ASP A 266 11.53 1.22 -3.89
CA ASP A 266 12.21 1.38 -5.16
C ASP A 266 13.72 1.49 -4.92
N VAL A 267 14.48 0.59 -5.55
CA VAL A 267 15.94 0.59 -5.47
C VAL A 267 16.56 0.76 -6.83
N VAL A 268 17.75 1.38 -6.88
CA VAL A 268 18.56 1.50 -8.09
C VAL A 268 19.82 0.70 -7.94
N VAL A 269 20.11 -0.12 -8.96
CA VAL A 269 21.39 -0.79 -9.16
C VAL A 269 22.22 0.05 -10.15
N GLU A 270 23.37 0.56 -9.72
CA GLU A 270 24.20 1.50 -10.50
C GLU A 270 24.84 0.86 -11.74
N ASP A 271 25.23 -0.40 -11.63
CA ASP A 271 25.83 -1.16 -12.74
C ASP A 271 25.08 -2.47 -12.95
N CYS A 272 24.03 -2.39 -13.76
CA CYS A 272 23.19 -3.56 -14.05
C CYS A 272 23.92 -4.68 -14.79
N GLY A 273 25.07 -4.41 -15.39
CA GLY A 273 25.90 -5.45 -16.00
C GLY A 273 26.44 -6.49 -15.01
N LYS A 274 26.44 -6.18 -13.72
CA LYS A 274 26.80 -7.10 -12.63
C LYS A 274 25.61 -7.84 -12.03
N LEU A 275 24.39 -7.39 -12.31
CA LEU A 275 23.17 -7.96 -11.78
C LEU A 275 22.78 -9.23 -12.55
N SER A 276 22.56 -10.31 -11.84
CA SER A 276 22.16 -11.59 -12.45
C SER A 276 21.04 -12.31 -11.68
N LYS A 277 20.92 -12.07 -10.37
CA LYS A 277 19.96 -12.77 -9.51
C LYS A 277 19.44 -11.89 -8.40
N LEU A 278 18.17 -12.11 -8.06
CA LEU A 278 17.52 -11.67 -6.84
C LEU A 278 17.36 -12.85 -5.91
N PHE A 279 17.75 -12.71 -4.66
CA PHE A 279 17.57 -13.71 -3.61
C PHE A 279 16.60 -13.21 -2.54
N GLU A 280 15.72 -14.08 -2.08
CA GLU A 280 15.00 -13.92 -0.82
C GLU A 280 15.85 -14.52 0.30
N VAL A 281 16.02 -13.77 1.40
CA VAL A 281 16.99 -14.09 2.45
C VAL A 281 16.42 -14.01 3.88
N SER A 282 15.13 -13.75 4.05
CA SER A 282 14.49 -13.53 5.37
C SER A 282 14.66 -14.70 6.36
N THR A 283 14.82 -15.91 5.85
CA THR A 283 15.01 -17.12 6.68
C THR A 283 16.47 -17.40 7.05
N GLY A 284 17.41 -16.50 6.67
CA GLY A 284 18.85 -16.71 6.84
C GLY A 284 19.48 -17.65 5.79
N THR A 285 18.68 -18.19 4.86
CA THR A 285 19.15 -18.95 3.70
C THR A 285 18.83 -18.18 2.42
N GLN A 286 19.70 -18.31 1.41
CA GLN A 286 19.44 -17.67 0.11
C GLN A 286 18.51 -18.56 -0.73
N PHE A 287 17.35 -18.02 -1.08
CA PHE A 287 16.44 -18.61 -2.04
C PHE A 287 16.45 -17.77 -3.33
N GLU A 288 16.77 -18.38 -4.47
CA GLU A 288 16.78 -17.67 -5.76
C GLU A 288 15.34 -17.29 -6.17
N ALA A 289 15.00 -16.01 -6.00
CA ALA A 289 13.66 -15.50 -6.26
C ALA A 289 13.45 -15.13 -7.72
N ALA A 290 14.47 -14.58 -8.40
CA ALA A 290 14.42 -14.25 -9.83
C ALA A 290 15.82 -14.25 -10.44
N ARG A 291 15.87 -14.37 -11.79
CA ARG A 291 17.07 -14.19 -12.62
C ARG A 291 16.91 -12.99 -13.53
N PHE A 292 18.01 -12.29 -13.75
CA PHE A 292 18.05 -11.17 -14.68
C PHE A 292 18.85 -11.54 -15.92
N ASN A 293 18.21 -11.43 -17.08
CA ASN A 293 18.79 -11.72 -18.38
C ASN A 293 19.15 -10.38 -19.07
N PRO A 294 20.44 -10.10 -19.30
CA PRO A 294 20.85 -8.85 -19.92
C PRO A 294 20.46 -8.83 -21.39
N ILE A 295 19.79 -7.76 -21.83
CA ILE A 295 19.55 -7.44 -23.24
C ILE A 295 20.32 -6.19 -23.64
N LYS A 296 20.68 -6.07 -24.91
CA LYS A 296 21.30 -4.85 -25.43
C LYS A 296 20.28 -3.71 -25.41
N PRO A 297 20.53 -2.62 -24.68
CA PRO A 297 19.56 -1.53 -24.59
C PRO A 297 19.45 -0.78 -25.92
N HIS A 298 18.26 -0.26 -26.22
CA HIS A 298 18.01 0.57 -27.40
C HIS A 298 18.75 1.90 -27.36
N ALA A 299 18.96 2.44 -26.16
CA ALA A 299 19.70 3.69 -25.97
C ALA A 299 20.73 3.55 -24.84
N THR A 300 21.93 4.11 -25.08
CA THR A 300 22.90 4.30 -23.99
C THR A 300 22.44 5.46 -23.14
N ARG A 301 22.26 5.24 -21.83
CA ARG A 301 21.99 6.31 -20.86
C ARG A 301 23.14 6.43 -19.89
N HIS A 302 23.50 7.65 -19.60
CA HIS A 302 24.45 7.98 -18.53
C HIS A 302 23.72 7.91 -17.18
N SER A 303 24.48 7.85 -16.09
CA SER A 303 23.94 7.91 -14.75
C SER A 303 23.07 9.17 -14.57
N VAL A 304 21.95 9.03 -13.89
CA VAL A 304 20.98 10.09 -13.64
C VAL A 304 21.05 10.55 -12.19
N ASN A 305 20.65 11.79 -11.95
CA ASN A 305 20.49 12.27 -10.58
C ASN A 305 19.28 11.59 -9.95
N LEU A 306 19.51 10.87 -8.85
CA LEU A 306 18.50 10.13 -8.12
C LEU A 306 17.87 10.95 -6.98
N ASN A 307 18.43 12.14 -6.67
CA ASN A 307 17.95 12.97 -5.58
C ASN A 307 16.57 13.56 -5.94
N LYS A 308 15.56 13.11 -5.24
CA LYS A 308 14.23 13.71 -5.24
C LYS A 308 13.80 13.96 -3.80
N GLU A 309 13.18 15.09 -3.59
CA GLU A 309 12.62 15.42 -2.28
C GLU A 309 11.29 14.67 -2.07
N PRO A 310 10.99 14.29 -0.83
CA PRO A 310 9.67 13.77 -0.47
C PRO A 310 8.56 14.73 -0.86
N TYR A 311 7.38 14.23 -1.20
CA TYR A 311 6.25 15.07 -1.61
C TYR A 311 5.75 16.02 -0.51
N TYR A 312 6.05 15.68 0.75
CA TYR A 312 5.70 16.49 1.92
C TYR A 312 6.96 16.79 2.73
N PRO A 313 7.11 18.04 3.21
CA PRO A 313 8.19 18.37 4.12
C PRO A 313 8.03 17.64 5.46
N MET A 314 9.15 17.40 6.15
CA MET A 314 9.09 16.92 7.53
C MET A 314 8.38 17.95 8.39
N LEU A 315 7.45 17.49 9.24
CA LEU A 315 6.61 18.33 10.04
C LEU A 315 7.31 18.75 11.35
N ASP A 316 7.07 20.00 11.79
CA ASP A 316 7.40 20.44 13.15
C ASP A 316 6.39 19.84 14.13
N THR A 317 6.87 18.98 15.01
CA THR A 317 6.05 18.28 15.99
C THR A 317 5.93 18.98 17.34
N THR A 318 6.48 20.20 17.49
CA THR A 318 6.50 20.93 18.79
C THR A 318 5.09 21.08 19.39
N ASN A 319 4.08 21.28 18.55
CA ASN A 319 2.68 21.42 18.94
C ASN A 319 1.79 20.31 18.37
N ALA A 320 2.35 19.15 18.02
CA ALA A 320 1.57 18.06 17.49
C ALA A 320 0.60 17.51 18.54
N ARG A 321 -0.61 17.19 18.08
CA ARG A 321 -1.59 16.46 18.89
C ARG A 321 -1.16 15.00 19.00
N VAL A 322 -0.83 14.56 20.22
CA VAL A 322 -0.42 13.16 20.46
C VAL A 322 -1.65 12.31 20.76
N VAL A 323 -1.79 11.19 20.06
CA VAL A 323 -2.79 10.15 20.34
C VAL A 323 -2.06 8.84 20.52
N GLU A 324 -2.35 8.14 21.62
CA GLU A 324 -1.71 6.85 21.92
C GLU A 324 -2.54 5.70 21.38
N ILE A 325 -1.87 4.80 20.65
CA ILE A 325 -2.42 3.55 20.12
C ILE A 325 -1.63 2.39 20.73
N HIS A 326 -2.23 1.70 21.67
CA HIS A 326 -1.65 0.53 22.33
C HIS A 326 -2.13 -0.74 21.64
N MET A 327 -1.24 -1.44 20.95
CA MET A 327 -1.51 -2.69 20.25
C MET A 327 -1.37 -3.85 21.22
N GLN A 328 -2.40 -4.68 21.35
CA GLN A 328 -2.47 -5.73 22.36
C GLN A 328 -3.07 -7.01 21.78
N GLY A 329 -2.83 -8.14 22.45
CA GLY A 329 -3.46 -9.42 22.14
C GLY A 329 -2.54 -10.40 21.42
N GLY A 330 -3.16 -11.34 20.71
CA GLY A 330 -2.50 -12.45 20.04
C GLY A 330 -1.97 -13.54 20.98
N ALA A 331 -1.39 -14.57 20.38
CA ALA A 331 -0.71 -15.61 21.14
C ALA A 331 0.49 -15.04 21.90
N MET A 332 0.70 -15.47 23.12
CA MET A 332 1.76 -15.00 24.03
C MET A 332 1.63 -13.52 24.43
N GLY A 333 0.52 -12.85 24.08
CA GLY A 333 0.24 -11.49 24.51
C GLY A 333 -0.31 -11.42 25.94
N ASN A 334 -0.36 -10.19 26.49
CA ASN A 334 -0.79 -9.94 27.87
C ASN A 334 -2.26 -9.51 28.02
N LEU A 335 -3.06 -9.56 26.95
CA LEU A 335 -4.47 -9.14 26.96
C LEU A 335 -5.35 -10.23 27.57
N ALA A 336 -5.96 -9.99 28.74
CA ALA A 336 -6.86 -10.94 29.40
C ALA A 336 -8.30 -10.75 28.94
N THR A 337 -8.77 -9.50 28.85
CA THR A 337 -10.11 -9.11 28.42
C THR A 337 -10.03 -7.96 27.42
N ALA A 338 -11.05 -7.82 26.58
CA ALA A 338 -11.20 -6.67 25.69
C ALA A 338 -12.68 -6.29 25.57
N LEU A 339 -12.91 -5.03 25.24
CA LEU A 339 -14.22 -4.51 24.89
C LEU A 339 -14.56 -4.95 23.45
N PHE A 340 -15.71 -5.58 23.25
CA PHE A 340 -16.24 -5.97 21.94
C PHE A 340 -17.76 -5.78 21.93
N GLU A 341 -18.28 -5.04 20.95
CA GLU A 341 -19.72 -4.71 20.83
C GLU A 341 -20.34 -4.14 22.13
N GLY A 342 -19.56 -3.32 22.86
CA GLY A 342 -20.00 -2.69 24.10
C GLY A 342 -19.91 -3.56 25.36
N GLU A 343 -19.46 -4.81 25.26
CA GLU A 343 -19.28 -5.74 26.37
C GLU A 343 -17.82 -6.10 26.60
N GLU A 344 -17.39 -6.13 27.88
CA GLU A 344 -16.08 -6.64 28.24
C GLU A 344 -16.11 -8.16 28.28
N ARG A 345 -15.30 -8.81 27.45
CA ARG A 345 -15.24 -10.26 27.32
C ARG A 345 -13.81 -10.77 27.44
N SER A 346 -13.65 -12.02 27.90
CA SER A 346 -12.32 -12.63 27.94
C SER A 346 -11.78 -12.85 26.52
N LEU A 347 -10.46 -12.67 26.34
CA LEU A 347 -9.83 -12.91 25.05
C LEU A 347 -10.04 -14.36 24.56
N ARG A 348 -10.11 -15.33 25.47
CA ARG A 348 -10.40 -16.71 25.13
C ARG A 348 -11.82 -16.89 24.56
N ASP A 349 -12.79 -16.23 25.14
CA ASP A 349 -14.19 -16.25 24.66
C ASP A 349 -14.29 -15.60 23.27
N LEU A 350 -13.68 -14.41 23.10
CA LEU A 350 -13.63 -13.71 21.82
C LEU A 350 -12.93 -14.54 20.74
N ALA A 351 -11.82 -15.20 21.08
CA ALA A 351 -11.10 -16.08 20.15
C ALA A 351 -11.93 -17.26 19.67
N MET A 352 -12.65 -17.92 20.59
CA MET A 352 -13.37 -19.16 20.30
C MET A 352 -14.71 -18.92 19.61
N ASN A 353 -15.40 -17.81 19.90
CA ASN A 353 -16.75 -17.56 19.43
C ASN A 353 -16.79 -16.56 18.26
N ASP A 354 -15.83 -15.60 18.21
CA ASP A 354 -15.87 -14.49 17.24
C ASP A 354 -14.58 -14.39 16.41
N SER A 355 -13.59 -15.27 16.67
CA SER A 355 -12.26 -15.20 16.02
C SER A 355 -11.56 -13.86 16.23
N LYS A 356 -11.81 -13.18 17.36
CA LYS A 356 -11.20 -11.90 17.73
C LYS A 356 -10.06 -12.14 18.72
N LEU A 357 -8.89 -11.56 18.42
CA LEU A 357 -7.63 -11.87 19.09
C LEU A 357 -6.79 -10.64 19.40
N TRP A 358 -7.06 -9.53 18.72
CA TRP A 358 -6.28 -8.32 18.76
C TRP A 358 -7.13 -7.13 19.16
N ALA A 359 -6.50 -6.16 19.81
CA ALA A 359 -7.16 -4.95 20.27
C ALA A 359 -6.24 -3.72 20.14
N PHE A 360 -6.86 -2.56 19.94
CA PHE A 360 -6.24 -1.26 20.19
C PHE A 360 -6.82 -0.67 21.48
N ASN A 361 -5.96 -0.23 22.40
CA ASN A 361 -6.38 0.39 23.68
C ASN A 361 -7.41 -0.45 24.46
N GLY A 362 -7.28 -1.78 24.44
CA GLY A 362 -8.20 -2.71 25.11
C GLY A 362 -9.54 -2.94 24.39
N GLN A 363 -9.72 -2.40 23.19
CA GLN A 363 -10.92 -2.58 22.39
C GLN A 363 -10.61 -3.37 21.11
N VAL A 364 -11.38 -4.42 20.86
CA VAL A 364 -11.35 -5.17 19.60
C VAL A 364 -11.81 -4.23 18.49
N GLY A 365 -10.98 -4.08 17.47
CA GLY A 365 -11.22 -3.14 16.39
C GLY A 365 -12.24 -3.61 15.36
N GLY A 366 -12.75 -2.63 14.62
CA GLY A 366 -13.70 -2.78 13.54
C GLY A 366 -13.93 -1.44 12.85
N TYR A 367 -14.80 -1.41 11.87
CA TYR A 367 -15.14 -0.18 11.14
C TYR A 367 -16.03 0.80 11.94
N ASP A 368 -16.58 0.36 13.05
CA ASP A 368 -17.37 1.14 14.00
C ASP A 368 -16.54 1.64 15.22
N VAL A 369 -15.26 1.28 15.29
CA VAL A 369 -14.38 1.67 16.39
C VAL A 369 -13.61 2.94 16.01
N SER A 370 -13.98 4.08 16.61
CA SER A 370 -13.23 5.34 16.47
C SER A 370 -11.98 5.29 17.33
N LEU A 371 -10.82 5.51 16.70
CA LEU A 371 -9.53 5.66 17.37
C LEU A 371 -9.24 7.12 17.72
N ALA A 372 -9.61 8.05 16.84
CA ALA A 372 -9.42 9.48 17.00
C ALA A 372 -10.23 10.29 15.99
N ASP A 373 -10.48 11.56 16.35
CA ASP A 373 -11.09 12.57 15.47
C ASP A 373 -10.15 13.78 15.39
N PHE A 374 -9.85 14.24 14.18
CA PHE A 374 -8.97 15.38 13.91
C PHE A 374 -9.66 16.44 13.07
N ASN A 375 -9.25 17.71 13.26
CA ASN A 375 -9.64 18.78 12.36
C ASN A 375 -8.64 18.89 11.21
N LEU A 376 -9.13 19.37 10.05
CA LEU A 376 -8.24 19.68 8.93
C LEU A 376 -7.13 20.63 9.35
N GLY A 377 -5.89 20.27 9.03
CA GLY A 377 -4.70 21.04 9.35
C GLY A 377 -4.03 20.66 10.67
N ASP A 378 -4.63 19.78 11.49
CA ASP A 378 -3.98 19.30 12.71
C ASP A 378 -2.67 18.58 12.34
N ILE A 379 -1.59 18.90 13.04
CA ILE A 379 -0.36 18.09 13.04
C ILE A 379 -0.51 17.04 14.13
N VAL A 380 -0.41 15.79 13.76
CA VAL A 380 -0.71 14.65 14.61
C VAL A 380 0.51 13.75 14.76
N ALA A 381 0.74 13.25 15.97
CA ALA A 381 1.63 12.13 16.25
C ALA A 381 0.80 10.97 16.81
N LEU A 382 0.55 9.95 16.02
CA LEU A 382 0.04 8.67 16.53
C LEU A 382 1.21 7.95 17.19
N ARG A 383 1.19 7.91 18.52
CA ARG A 383 2.19 7.20 19.32
C ARG A 383 1.78 5.75 19.44
N VAL A 384 2.27 4.93 18.54
CA VAL A 384 1.94 3.51 18.45
C VAL A 384 2.91 2.71 19.32
N TRP A 385 2.36 1.83 20.14
CA TRP A 385 3.13 0.88 20.94
C TRP A 385 2.70 -0.54 20.61
N ASN A 386 3.63 -1.34 20.10
CA ASN A 386 3.42 -2.76 19.90
C ASN A 386 3.75 -3.54 21.18
N ASP A 387 2.74 -3.78 22.03
CA ASP A 387 2.84 -4.59 23.26
C ASP A 387 2.41 -6.04 23.02
N THR A 388 2.72 -6.56 21.84
CA THR A 388 2.46 -7.96 21.46
C THR A 388 3.76 -8.71 21.25
N ALA A 389 3.68 -10.04 21.11
CA ALA A 389 4.83 -10.88 20.80
C ALA A 389 5.16 -10.94 19.29
N TRP A 390 4.40 -10.23 18.43
CA TRP A 390 4.46 -10.36 16.99
C TRP A 390 4.75 -9.02 16.31
N PRO A 391 5.43 -9.01 15.15
CA PRO A 391 5.53 -7.82 14.33
C PRO A 391 4.18 -7.50 13.69
N HIS A 392 3.95 -6.22 13.36
CA HIS A 392 2.72 -5.76 12.71
C HIS A 392 3.04 -4.69 11.66
N ALA A 393 2.57 -4.89 10.43
CA ALA A 393 2.67 -3.90 9.35
C ALA A 393 1.51 -2.90 9.50
N MET A 394 1.74 -1.76 10.11
CA MET A 394 0.71 -0.75 10.39
C MET A 394 0.50 0.15 9.19
N HIS A 395 -0.71 0.15 8.64
CA HIS A 395 -1.11 0.92 7.46
C HIS A 395 -2.19 1.94 7.79
N PHE A 396 -2.10 3.11 7.15
CA PHE A 396 -3.06 4.19 7.26
C PHE A 396 -3.62 4.58 5.89
N HIS A 397 -4.92 4.36 5.71
CA HIS A 397 -5.62 4.70 4.47
C HIS A 397 -5.66 6.20 4.23
N GLY A 398 -5.51 6.60 2.98
CA GLY A 398 -5.67 7.98 2.53
C GLY A 398 -4.69 9.01 3.11
N GLN A 399 -3.73 8.58 3.92
CA GLN A 399 -2.74 9.43 4.58
C GLN A 399 -1.32 8.86 4.39
N HIS A 400 -0.32 9.76 4.40
CA HIS A 400 1.07 9.38 4.56
C HIS A 400 1.60 9.97 5.85
N PHE A 401 2.52 9.26 6.48
CA PHE A 401 3.11 9.69 7.76
C PHE A 401 4.63 9.59 7.74
N TRP A 402 5.27 10.49 8.46
CA TRP A 402 6.69 10.44 8.77
C TRP A 402 6.93 9.51 9.95
N VAL A 403 7.93 8.65 9.83
CA VAL A 403 8.43 7.84 10.94
C VAL A 403 9.95 7.78 10.91
N LYS A 404 10.58 7.94 12.08
CA LYS A 404 12.02 7.73 12.26
C LYS A 404 12.27 6.27 12.60
N SER A 405 13.08 5.60 11.80
CA SER A 405 13.43 4.20 12.03
C SER A 405 14.87 3.92 11.59
N GLY A 406 15.47 2.90 12.23
CA GLY A 406 16.75 2.32 11.83
C GLY A 406 16.59 1.12 10.88
N GLU A 407 15.49 1.06 10.13
CA GLU A 407 15.29 0.04 9.10
C GLU A 407 16.42 0.09 8.06
N PHE A 408 16.60 -0.99 7.35
CA PHE A 408 17.66 -1.15 6.35
C PHE A 408 19.09 -1.08 6.92
N GLY A 409 19.28 -1.27 8.24
CA GLY A 409 20.60 -1.28 8.89
C GLY A 409 21.34 0.08 8.89
N GLN A 410 20.60 1.16 8.68
CA GLN A 410 21.12 2.53 8.68
C GLN A 410 20.90 3.23 10.03
N GLU A 411 21.56 4.38 10.23
CA GLU A 411 21.18 5.30 11.29
C GLU A 411 19.71 5.70 11.14
N GLU A 412 19.04 6.06 12.24
CA GLU A 412 17.62 6.45 12.20
C GLU A 412 17.39 7.58 11.19
N LYS A 413 16.63 7.26 10.14
CA LYS A 413 16.16 8.22 9.14
C LYS A 413 14.67 8.43 9.28
N ALA A 414 14.22 9.66 9.06
CA ALA A 414 12.81 9.93 8.88
C ALA A 414 12.43 9.64 7.43
N LEU A 415 11.47 8.73 7.23
CA LEU A 415 10.95 8.38 5.92
C LEU A 415 9.44 8.62 5.89
N LEU A 416 8.97 9.19 4.78
CA LEU A 416 7.55 9.36 4.51
C LEU A 416 7.00 8.06 3.91
N ARG A 417 5.93 7.51 4.47
CA ARG A 417 5.37 6.22 4.07
C ARG A 417 3.88 6.09 4.43
N ASP A 418 3.24 5.04 4.01
CA ASP A 418 1.87 4.69 4.38
C ASP A 418 1.77 3.40 5.21
N THR A 419 2.84 2.63 5.26
CA THR A 419 2.91 1.35 6.00
C THR A 419 4.22 1.26 6.78
N TYR A 420 4.18 0.88 8.06
CA TYR A 420 5.36 0.71 8.90
C TYR A 420 5.34 -0.62 9.66
N LEU A 421 6.46 -1.35 9.63
CA LEU A 421 6.63 -2.61 10.36
C LEU A 421 7.03 -2.35 11.81
N MET A 422 6.05 -2.40 12.70
CA MET A 422 6.26 -2.31 14.15
C MET A 422 6.81 -3.62 14.70
N GLN A 423 8.00 -3.58 15.29
CA GLN A 423 8.57 -4.75 15.97
C GLN A 423 7.96 -4.97 17.36
N PRO A 424 7.98 -6.20 17.93
CA PRO A 424 7.57 -6.46 19.30
C PRO A 424 8.27 -5.54 20.29
N GLY A 425 7.50 -4.90 21.19
CA GLY A 425 7.99 -3.95 22.20
C GLY A 425 8.30 -2.54 21.68
N GLU A 426 8.23 -2.32 20.37
CA GLU A 426 8.57 -1.03 19.77
C GLU A 426 7.51 0.04 20.06
N LYS A 427 7.99 1.29 20.25
CA LYS A 427 7.16 2.51 20.33
C LYS A 427 7.63 3.49 19.29
N LYS A 428 6.72 3.95 18.43
CA LYS A 428 7.02 4.93 17.37
C LYS A 428 5.92 5.97 17.27
N ASP A 429 6.34 7.19 16.94
CA ASP A 429 5.44 8.27 16.57
C ASP A 429 5.30 8.27 15.03
N LEU A 430 4.09 8.02 14.53
CA LEU A 430 3.71 8.18 13.14
C LEU A 430 3.15 9.59 12.98
N VAL A 431 3.89 10.46 12.30
CA VAL A 431 3.61 11.91 12.28
C VAL A 431 3.03 12.31 10.93
N PHE A 432 1.85 12.92 10.93
CA PHE A 432 1.20 13.37 9.70
C PHE A 432 0.45 14.71 9.92
N ILE A 433 0.07 15.34 8.82
CA ILE A 433 -0.89 16.45 8.81
C ILE A 433 -2.25 15.91 8.37
N ALA A 434 -3.30 16.20 9.13
CA ALA A 434 -4.67 15.80 8.81
C ALA A 434 -5.21 16.70 7.68
N GLU A 435 -4.89 16.39 6.43
CA GLU A 435 -5.26 17.22 5.29
C GLU A 435 -6.25 16.56 4.30
N ASN A 436 -6.47 15.26 4.45
CA ASN A 436 -7.40 14.51 3.60
C ASN A 436 -8.66 14.17 4.40
N PRO A 437 -9.81 14.85 4.18
CA PRO A 437 -11.00 14.66 4.98
C PRO A 437 -11.67 13.31 4.70
N GLY A 438 -12.32 12.74 5.71
CA GLY A 438 -13.06 11.50 5.60
C GLY A 438 -12.90 10.56 6.80
N LEU A 439 -13.44 9.37 6.68
CA LEU A 439 -13.26 8.26 7.62
C LEU A 439 -12.20 7.31 7.06
N TRP A 440 -11.08 7.21 7.75
CA TRP A 440 -9.92 6.48 7.26
C TRP A 440 -9.56 5.32 8.18
N LEU A 441 -9.34 4.15 7.58
CA LEU A 441 -8.95 2.96 8.32
C LEU A 441 -7.47 3.04 8.71
N PHE A 442 -7.17 2.74 9.98
CA PHE A 442 -5.84 2.48 10.49
C PHE A 442 -5.78 1.04 11.00
N HIS A 443 -4.98 0.18 10.40
CA HIS A 443 -5.01 -1.25 10.68
C HIS A 443 -3.67 -1.96 10.44
N CYS A 444 -3.54 -3.16 10.98
CA CYS A 444 -2.44 -4.06 10.61
C CYS A 444 -2.66 -4.64 9.22
N HIS A 445 -1.67 -4.54 8.35
CA HIS A 445 -1.71 -5.13 7.00
C HIS A 445 -1.20 -6.58 6.95
N MET A 446 -0.91 -7.21 8.10
CA MET A 446 -0.99 -8.66 8.21
C MET A 446 -2.48 -8.99 8.28
N LEU A 447 -3.04 -9.44 7.16
CA LEU A 447 -4.48 -9.40 6.90
C LEU A 447 -5.31 -10.24 7.88
N GLU A 448 -4.73 -11.31 8.40
CA GLU A 448 -5.31 -12.13 9.46
C GLU A 448 -5.45 -11.35 10.78
N HIS A 449 -4.47 -10.49 11.11
CA HIS A 449 -4.53 -9.66 12.32
C HIS A 449 -5.62 -8.60 12.22
N HIS A 450 -5.73 -7.95 11.04
CA HIS A 450 -6.82 -7.01 10.78
C HIS A 450 -8.19 -7.69 10.97
N ALA A 451 -8.41 -8.83 10.32
CA ALA A 451 -9.66 -9.57 10.42
C ALA A 451 -9.98 -9.99 11.87
N ALA A 452 -8.94 -10.29 12.66
CA ALA A 452 -9.05 -10.67 14.06
C ALA A 452 -9.10 -9.49 15.05
N GLY A 453 -9.30 -8.23 14.56
CA GLY A 453 -9.60 -7.08 15.39
C GLY A 453 -8.49 -6.02 15.49
N MET A 454 -7.39 -6.11 14.73
CA MET A 454 -6.34 -5.08 14.74
C MET A 454 -6.60 -3.99 13.70
N GLY A 455 -7.61 -3.15 13.94
CA GLY A 455 -7.97 -2.03 13.10
C GLY A 455 -8.98 -1.10 13.77
N GLY A 456 -9.09 0.13 13.28
CA GLY A 456 -10.07 1.11 13.71
C GLY A 456 -10.07 2.33 12.82
N VAL A 457 -11.00 3.24 13.04
CA VAL A 457 -11.27 4.38 12.17
C VAL A 457 -10.71 5.67 12.78
N ILE A 458 -10.07 6.46 11.95
CA ILE A 458 -9.65 7.84 12.25
C ILE A 458 -10.50 8.76 11.38
N SER A 459 -11.17 9.74 12.01
CA SER A 459 -11.98 10.75 11.36
C SER A 459 -11.17 12.04 11.16
N ILE A 460 -11.26 12.63 9.98
CA ILE A 460 -10.69 13.94 9.66
C ILE A 460 -11.80 14.81 9.06
N SER A 461 -12.08 15.98 9.67
CA SER A 461 -13.19 16.85 9.28
C SER A 461 -12.85 18.35 9.33
#